data_714fd88f110f53fb631397b82ce2376c
#
_entry.id   714fd88f110f53fb631397b82ce2376c
#
_cell.length_a   1.000
_cell.length_b   1.000
_cell.length_c   1.000
_cell.angle_alpha   90.00
_cell.angle_beta   90.00
_cell.angle_gamma   90.00
#
_symmetry.space_group_name_H-M   'P 1'
#
loop_
_entity.id
_entity.type
_entity.pdbx_description
1 polymer ?
#
loop_
_entity_poly.entity_id
_entity_poly.type
_entity_poly.pdbx_seq_one_letter_code
_entity_poly.pdbx_strand_id
1 'polypeptide(L)'
;CFWNTCTRWIITKLRELNSPVKTKVTKEKFLFLGKTKSLSWPTWLLPAVQQNHKNYIISLANLCRWLAEQAESLGVEIFPGFPASEILYNDDGSVKGVATQDMGLDKNGEKKDSYEPGMELHAKVTIFAEGCRGHLGKQLIKKFELNKGKDPQQYGIGFKEIWEISEDQHQEGLVMHTAGWPLDNN
;
A
#
# COMPACT_ATOMS: atom_id res chain seq x y z
N CYS A 1 -22.11 11.93 9.87
CA CYS A 1 -22.76 10.71 10.43
C CYS A 1 -22.59 9.47 9.54
N PHE A 2 -22.57 9.60 8.22
CA PHE A 2 -22.50 8.46 7.29
C PHE A 2 -21.16 7.69 7.40
N TRP A 3 -20.02 8.35 7.59
CA TRP A 3 -18.71 7.74 7.72
C TRP A 3 -18.58 6.79 8.93
N ASN A 4 -19.12 7.17 10.06
CA ASN A 4 -19.03 6.34 11.27
C ASN A 4 -19.83 5.03 11.18
N THR A 5 -20.95 5.03 10.49
CA THR A 5 -21.79 3.84 10.32
C THR A 5 -21.18 2.85 9.33
N CYS A 6 -20.65 3.35 8.21
CA CYS A 6 -19.99 2.52 7.18
C CYS A 6 -18.70 1.88 7.74
N THR A 7 -17.86 2.65 8.43
CA THR A 7 -16.62 2.13 9.03
C THR A 7 -16.91 1.07 10.11
N ARG A 8 -17.94 1.28 10.92
CA ARG A 8 -18.34 0.33 11.96
C ARG A 8 -18.86 -0.97 11.35
N TRP A 9 -19.65 -0.89 10.28
CA TRP A 9 -20.15 -2.05 9.56
C TRP A 9 -19.00 -2.86 8.91
N ILE A 10 -18.07 -2.18 8.25
CA ILE A 10 -16.89 -2.81 7.65
C ILE A 10 -16.05 -3.54 8.72
N ILE A 11 -15.76 -2.90 9.86
CA ILE A 11 -14.97 -3.53 10.92
C ILE A 11 -15.71 -4.75 11.51
N THR A 12 -17.02 -4.70 11.66
CA THR A 12 -17.81 -5.85 12.14
C THR A 12 -17.72 -7.01 11.15
N LYS A 13 -17.92 -6.74 9.87
CA LYS A 13 -17.78 -7.74 8.79
C LYS A 13 -16.38 -8.33 8.73
N LEU A 14 -15.33 -7.51 8.82
CA LEU A 14 -13.94 -7.98 8.85
C LEU A 14 -13.68 -8.95 10.00
N ARG A 15 -14.30 -8.74 11.15
CA ARG A 15 -14.19 -9.66 12.30
C ARG A 15 -14.92 -10.98 12.08
N GLU A 16 -16.14 -10.93 11.56
CA GLU A 16 -16.93 -12.12 11.23
C GLU A 16 -16.18 -13.02 10.25
N LEU A 17 -15.45 -12.44 9.31
CA LEU A 17 -14.66 -13.15 8.28
C LEU A 17 -13.24 -13.51 8.75
N ASN A 18 -12.96 -13.49 10.06
CA ASN A 18 -11.65 -13.82 10.65
C ASN A 18 -10.46 -13.06 10.01
N SER A 19 -10.63 -11.77 9.75
CA SER A 19 -9.57 -10.94 9.18
C SER A 19 -8.35 -10.82 10.13
N PRO A 20 -7.17 -10.47 9.60
CA PRO A 20 -5.97 -10.23 10.41
C PRO A 20 -6.00 -8.92 11.22
N VAL A 21 -7.14 -8.21 11.28
CA VAL A 21 -7.33 -6.95 12.00
C VAL A 21 -7.68 -7.25 13.47
N LYS A 22 -6.68 -7.61 14.28
CA LYS A 22 -6.89 -8.09 15.67
C LYS A 22 -6.37 -7.12 16.73
N THR A 23 -5.17 -6.57 16.56
CA THR A 23 -4.49 -5.75 17.57
C THR A 23 -4.97 -4.30 17.54
N LYS A 24 -5.71 -3.91 18.56
CA LYS A 24 -6.17 -2.51 18.72
C LYS A 24 -5.06 -1.63 19.25
N VAL A 25 -5.07 -0.36 18.84
CA VAL A 25 -4.25 0.66 19.50
C VAL A 25 -4.80 0.88 20.91
N THR A 26 -3.96 0.59 21.91
CA THR A 26 -4.30 0.72 23.35
C THR A 26 -3.65 1.93 23.99
N LYS A 27 -2.52 2.37 23.44
CA LYS A 27 -1.75 3.49 23.95
C LYS A 27 -1.06 4.26 22.84
N GLU A 28 -1.03 5.57 22.96
CA GLU A 28 -0.34 6.46 22.05
C GLU A 28 0.69 7.32 22.80
N LYS A 29 1.83 7.55 22.16
CA LYS A 29 2.83 8.48 22.61
C LYS A 29 3.32 9.33 21.43
N PHE A 30 3.60 10.59 21.71
CA PHE A 30 4.32 11.46 20.79
C PHE A 30 5.51 12.07 21.53
N LEU A 31 6.71 11.89 20.98
CA LEU A 31 7.96 12.31 21.60
C LEU A 31 8.76 13.21 20.67
N PHE A 32 9.18 14.34 21.17
CA PHE A 32 10.26 15.11 20.55
C PHE A 32 11.60 14.63 21.08
N LEU A 33 12.46 14.15 20.19
CA LEU A 33 13.76 13.61 20.55
C LEU A 33 14.84 14.68 20.42
N GLY A 34 15.63 14.86 21.45
CA GLY A 34 16.92 15.54 21.43
C GLY A 34 18.05 14.50 21.51
N LYS A 35 19.31 14.95 21.46
CA LYS A 35 20.49 14.05 21.53
C LYS A 35 20.54 13.19 22.79
N THR A 36 20.08 13.70 23.91
CA THR A 36 20.18 13.03 25.22
C THR A 36 18.90 12.99 26.03
N LYS A 37 17.86 13.66 25.58
CA LYS A 37 16.56 13.77 26.29
C LYS A 37 15.41 13.70 25.29
N SER A 38 14.24 13.32 25.78
CA SER A 38 12.99 13.40 25.01
C SER A 38 11.93 14.20 25.77
N LEU A 39 11.11 14.92 25.04
CA LEU A 39 9.95 15.64 25.55
C LEU A 39 8.68 14.93 25.07
N SER A 40 7.84 14.50 25.99
CA SER A 40 6.53 13.92 25.65
C SER A 40 5.52 15.03 25.35
N TRP A 41 4.84 14.90 24.22
CA TRP A 41 3.77 15.82 23.83
C TRP A 41 2.40 15.19 24.07
N PRO A 42 1.43 15.94 24.60
CA PRO A 42 0.07 15.41 24.81
C PRO A 42 -0.61 15.04 23.48
N THR A 43 -0.97 13.78 23.32
CA THR A 43 -1.56 13.27 22.04
C THR A 43 -2.91 13.89 21.71
N TRP A 44 -3.68 14.34 22.70
CA TRP A 44 -4.96 15.02 22.49
C TRP A 44 -4.82 16.43 21.84
N LEU A 45 -3.62 17.02 21.87
CA LEU A 45 -3.30 18.28 21.17
C LEU A 45 -2.87 18.06 19.73
N LEU A 46 -2.68 16.81 19.30
CA LEU A 46 -2.33 16.50 17.92
C LEU A 46 -3.52 16.68 16.99
N PRO A 47 -3.30 17.03 15.73
CA PRO A 47 -4.36 17.00 14.72
C PRO A 47 -5.04 15.62 14.66
N ALA A 48 -6.33 15.59 14.38
CA ALA A 48 -7.12 14.35 14.37
C ALA A 48 -6.55 13.25 13.47
N VAL A 49 -5.88 13.65 12.36
CA VAL A 49 -5.22 12.73 11.43
C VAL A 49 -3.99 12.01 12.02
N GLN A 50 -3.42 12.52 13.11
CA GLN A 50 -2.30 11.93 13.81
C GLN A 50 -2.72 11.15 15.06
N GLN A 51 -4.00 11.17 15.41
CA GLN A 51 -4.55 10.41 16.54
C GLN A 51 -4.92 9.00 16.10
N ASN A 52 -4.40 8.00 16.79
CA ASN A 52 -4.58 6.59 16.45
C ASN A 52 -5.56 5.84 17.37
N HIS A 53 -6.18 6.51 18.33
CA HIS A 53 -7.19 5.88 19.16
C HIS A 53 -8.33 5.31 18.28
N LYS A 54 -8.76 4.08 18.53
CA LYS A 54 -9.70 3.28 17.73
C LYS A 54 -9.12 2.68 16.43
N ASN A 55 -7.87 2.94 16.09
CA ASN A 55 -7.18 2.27 14.99
C ASN A 55 -6.70 0.87 15.38
N TYR A 56 -6.18 0.14 14.39
CA TYR A 56 -5.60 -1.19 14.56
C TYR A 56 -4.19 -1.21 14.02
N ILE A 57 -3.32 -1.95 14.69
CA ILE A 57 -1.98 -2.26 14.21
C ILE A 57 -2.10 -3.55 13.39
N ILE A 58 -1.67 -3.52 12.14
CA ILE A 58 -1.80 -4.65 11.22
C ILE A 58 -0.52 -4.87 10.42
N SER A 59 -0.32 -6.10 9.97
CA SER A 59 0.56 -6.39 8.85
C SER A 59 -0.21 -6.19 7.56
N LEU A 60 0.19 -5.21 6.74
CA LEU A 60 -0.45 -4.94 5.45
C LEU A 60 -0.33 -6.15 4.51
N ALA A 61 0.80 -6.87 4.53
CA ALA A 61 0.99 -8.08 3.74
C ALA A 61 -0.01 -9.18 4.11
N ASN A 62 -0.31 -9.36 5.41
CA ASN A 62 -1.30 -10.33 5.87
C ASN A 62 -2.72 -9.90 5.46
N LEU A 63 -3.01 -8.59 5.53
CA LEU A 63 -4.30 -8.05 5.08
C LEU A 63 -4.49 -8.24 3.58
N CYS A 64 -3.47 -7.97 2.78
CA CYS A 64 -3.54 -8.14 1.31
C CYS A 64 -3.77 -9.61 0.93
N ARG A 65 -3.07 -10.56 1.58
CA ARG A 65 -3.31 -12.00 1.34
C ARG A 65 -4.74 -12.40 1.68
N TRP A 66 -5.21 -12.00 2.84
CA TRP A 66 -6.58 -12.29 3.25
C TRP A 66 -7.62 -11.67 2.31
N LEU A 67 -7.40 -10.43 1.85
CA LEU A 67 -8.26 -9.77 0.86
C LEU A 67 -8.24 -10.49 -0.49
N ALA A 68 -7.10 -11.01 -0.91
CA ALA A 68 -6.99 -11.80 -2.13
C ALA A 68 -7.86 -13.06 -2.04
N GLU A 69 -7.79 -13.81 -0.95
CA GLU A 69 -8.64 -14.99 -0.71
C GLU A 69 -10.14 -14.64 -0.75
N GLN A 70 -10.53 -13.48 -0.18
CA GLN A 70 -11.92 -13.01 -0.25
C GLN A 70 -12.32 -12.65 -1.68
N ALA A 71 -11.45 -12.00 -2.44
CA ALA A 71 -11.71 -11.63 -3.83
C ALA A 71 -11.85 -12.87 -4.71
N GLU A 72 -10.98 -13.85 -4.57
CA GLU A 72 -11.06 -15.13 -5.29
C GLU A 72 -12.35 -15.90 -4.98
N SER A 73 -12.80 -15.88 -3.72
CA SER A 73 -14.07 -16.48 -3.33
C SER A 73 -15.29 -15.82 -3.98
N LEU A 74 -15.15 -14.59 -4.47
CA LEU A 74 -16.14 -13.82 -5.22
C LEU A 74 -15.97 -13.95 -6.75
N GLY A 75 -15.06 -14.80 -7.21
CA GLY A 75 -14.82 -15.05 -8.63
C GLY A 75 -13.84 -14.08 -9.30
N VAL A 76 -13.04 -13.33 -8.51
CA VAL A 76 -11.95 -12.53 -9.05
C VAL A 76 -10.74 -13.43 -9.29
N GLU A 77 -10.17 -13.36 -10.47
CA GLU A 77 -8.91 -14.05 -10.79
C GLU A 77 -7.73 -13.18 -10.40
N ILE A 78 -6.78 -13.74 -9.66
CA ILE A 78 -5.56 -13.06 -9.21
C ILE A 78 -4.36 -13.82 -9.75
N PHE A 79 -3.48 -13.12 -10.45
CA PHE A 79 -2.29 -13.67 -11.08
C PHE A 79 -1.01 -13.13 -10.42
N PRO A 80 -0.58 -13.67 -9.28
CA PRO A 80 0.65 -13.24 -8.63
C PRO A 80 1.86 -13.61 -9.48
N GLY A 81 2.81 -12.69 -9.62
CA GLY A 81 4.03 -12.92 -10.38
C GLY A 81 3.93 -12.63 -11.89
N PHE A 82 2.76 -12.22 -12.40
CA PHE A 82 2.58 -11.83 -13.79
C PHE A 82 2.51 -10.30 -13.91
N PRO A 83 3.64 -9.62 -14.11
CA PRO A 83 3.66 -8.18 -14.24
C PRO A 83 3.08 -7.75 -15.60
N ALA A 84 2.20 -6.74 -15.58
CA ALA A 84 1.80 -6.06 -16.79
C ALA A 84 2.99 -5.21 -17.29
N SER A 85 3.37 -5.42 -18.55
CA SER A 85 4.54 -4.79 -19.18
C SER A 85 4.18 -3.74 -20.21
N GLU A 86 3.02 -3.86 -20.83
CA GLU A 86 2.58 -2.99 -21.92
C GLU A 86 1.11 -2.61 -21.77
N ILE A 87 0.77 -1.40 -22.21
CA ILE A 87 -0.62 -0.93 -22.30
C ILE A 87 -1.08 -1.11 -23.73
N LEU A 88 -2.17 -1.84 -23.90
CA LEU A 88 -2.80 -2.05 -25.19
C LEU A 88 -3.80 -0.92 -25.47
N TYR A 89 -3.84 -0.46 -26.70
CA TYR A 89 -4.73 0.60 -27.15
C TYR A 89 -5.62 0.14 -28.29
N ASN A 90 -6.81 0.67 -28.35
CA ASN A 90 -7.68 0.58 -29.52
C ASN A 90 -7.22 1.59 -30.61
N ASP A 91 -7.77 1.46 -31.83
CA ASP A 91 -7.46 2.36 -32.94
C ASP A 91 -7.82 3.83 -32.65
N ASP A 92 -8.81 4.06 -31.81
CA ASP A 92 -9.22 5.39 -31.35
C ASP A 92 -8.32 5.97 -30.24
N GLY A 93 -7.29 5.22 -29.82
CA GLY A 93 -6.33 5.59 -28.77
C GLY A 93 -6.81 5.35 -27.34
N SER A 94 -8.02 4.82 -27.13
CA SER A 94 -8.50 4.41 -25.81
C SER A 94 -7.76 3.16 -25.32
N VAL A 95 -7.70 2.97 -23.99
CA VAL A 95 -7.07 1.78 -23.40
C VAL A 95 -7.93 0.54 -23.65
N LYS A 96 -7.37 -0.46 -24.30
CA LYS A 96 -7.97 -1.77 -24.58
C LYS A 96 -7.75 -2.76 -23.43
N GLY A 97 -6.59 -2.64 -22.76
CA GLY A 97 -6.16 -3.56 -21.71
C GLY A 97 -4.66 -3.47 -21.47
N VAL A 98 -4.07 -4.58 -21.03
CA VAL A 98 -2.63 -4.70 -20.81
C VAL A 98 -2.10 -6.02 -21.36
N ALA A 99 -0.82 -6.07 -21.69
CA ALA A 99 -0.10 -7.31 -21.94
C ALA A 99 0.83 -7.61 -20.76
N THR A 100 0.95 -8.87 -20.40
CA THR A 100 1.99 -9.35 -19.47
C THR A 100 3.29 -9.55 -20.24
N GLN A 101 4.42 -9.53 -19.52
CA GLN A 101 5.70 -9.84 -20.16
C GLN A 101 5.89 -11.35 -20.33
N ASP A 102 6.76 -11.73 -21.26
CA ASP A 102 7.24 -13.09 -21.35
C ASP A 102 7.98 -13.50 -20.08
N MET A 103 7.69 -14.68 -19.59
CA MET A 103 8.33 -15.27 -18.41
C MET A 103 9.37 -16.30 -18.82
N GLY A 104 10.31 -16.63 -17.92
CA GLY A 104 11.31 -17.65 -18.18
C GLY A 104 12.36 -17.27 -19.24
N LEU A 105 12.67 -15.97 -19.40
CA LEU A 105 13.80 -15.50 -20.15
C LEU A 105 15.07 -15.46 -19.27
N ASP A 106 16.24 -15.69 -19.87
CA ASP A 106 17.52 -15.46 -19.21
C ASP A 106 17.94 -13.97 -19.31
N LYS A 107 19.11 -13.64 -18.73
CA LYS A 107 19.64 -12.26 -18.76
C LYS A 107 19.97 -11.73 -20.16
N ASN A 108 20.08 -12.59 -21.16
CA ASN A 108 20.35 -12.25 -22.55
C ASN A 108 19.06 -12.21 -23.39
N GLY A 109 17.89 -12.55 -22.81
CA GLY A 109 16.60 -12.64 -23.48
C GLY A 109 16.37 -14.01 -24.17
N GLU A 110 17.19 -15.02 -23.89
CA GLU A 110 17.00 -16.37 -24.42
C GLU A 110 15.97 -17.16 -23.59
N LYS A 111 15.19 -17.99 -24.26
CA LYS A 111 14.14 -18.80 -23.64
C LYS A 111 14.74 -19.94 -22.84
N LYS A 112 14.36 -20.04 -21.58
CA LYS A 112 14.64 -21.18 -20.70
C LYS A 112 13.58 -22.27 -20.88
N ASP A 113 13.79 -23.43 -20.26
CA ASP A 113 12.78 -24.52 -20.24
C ASP A 113 11.45 -24.10 -19.60
N SER A 114 11.49 -23.08 -18.71
CA SER A 114 10.32 -22.49 -18.06
C SER A 114 9.74 -21.28 -18.81
N TYR A 115 10.01 -21.16 -20.11
CA TYR A 115 9.48 -20.05 -20.90
C TYR A 115 7.97 -20.13 -21.07
N GLU A 116 7.30 -19.03 -20.74
CA GLU A 116 5.89 -18.81 -20.97
C GLU A 116 5.71 -17.47 -21.70
N PRO A 117 4.99 -17.44 -22.83
CA PRO A 117 4.74 -16.19 -23.55
C PRO A 117 3.79 -15.28 -22.74
N GLY A 118 3.97 -13.98 -22.87
CA GLY A 118 3.05 -13.00 -22.32
C GLY A 118 1.66 -13.12 -22.95
N MET A 119 0.65 -12.69 -22.20
CA MET A 119 -0.76 -12.73 -22.60
C MET A 119 -1.33 -11.32 -22.69
N GLU A 120 -2.26 -11.11 -23.62
CA GLU A 120 -3.07 -9.90 -23.66
C GLU A 120 -4.32 -10.07 -22.79
N LEU A 121 -4.54 -9.15 -21.87
CA LEU A 121 -5.72 -9.08 -21.03
C LEU A 121 -6.57 -7.87 -21.45
N HIS A 122 -7.70 -8.14 -22.07
CA HIS A 122 -8.60 -7.10 -22.55
C HIS A 122 -9.70 -6.84 -21.52
N ALA A 123 -10.06 -5.57 -21.30
CA ALA A 123 -11.10 -5.19 -20.36
C ALA A 123 -11.86 -3.95 -20.82
N LYS A 124 -13.12 -3.83 -20.42
CA LYS A 124 -13.92 -2.61 -20.63
C LYS A 124 -13.39 -1.43 -19.82
N VAL A 125 -12.79 -1.69 -18.65
CA VAL A 125 -12.17 -0.72 -17.77
C VAL A 125 -10.89 -1.33 -17.22
N THR A 126 -9.78 -0.61 -17.29
CA THR A 126 -8.49 -0.99 -16.71
C THR A 126 -8.12 -0.02 -15.61
N ILE A 127 -7.82 -0.53 -14.41
CA ILE A 127 -7.43 0.27 -13.25
C ILE A 127 -5.94 0.08 -13.00
N PHE A 128 -5.16 1.17 -13.09
CA PHE A 128 -3.73 1.18 -12.81
C PHE A 128 -3.49 1.59 -11.36
N ALA A 129 -3.23 0.63 -10.50
CA ALA A 129 -3.03 0.82 -9.06
C ALA A 129 -1.57 0.55 -8.63
N GLU A 130 -0.61 0.95 -9.45
CA GLU A 130 0.83 0.67 -9.32
C GLU A 130 1.56 1.56 -8.29
N GLY A 131 0.82 2.41 -7.58
CA GLY A 131 1.39 3.39 -6.66
C GLY A 131 1.95 4.64 -7.36
N CYS A 132 2.64 5.47 -6.60
CA CYS A 132 3.07 6.80 -7.05
C CYS A 132 4.15 6.78 -8.16
N ARG A 133 4.79 5.67 -8.42
CA ARG A 133 5.85 5.50 -9.42
C ARG A 133 5.66 4.30 -10.33
N GLY A 134 4.42 3.89 -10.55
CA GLY A 134 4.09 2.81 -11.48
C GLY A 134 4.64 3.05 -12.88
N HIS A 135 5.21 2.02 -13.51
CA HIS A 135 5.86 2.23 -14.80
C HIS A 135 4.87 2.40 -15.96
N LEU A 136 3.74 1.70 -15.94
CA LEU A 136 2.65 1.91 -16.90
C LEU A 136 1.92 3.22 -16.62
N GLY A 137 1.71 3.56 -15.35
CA GLY A 137 1.14 4.84 -14.94
C GLY A 137 1.90 6.05 -15.49
N LYS A 138 3.24 5.98 -15.53
CA LYS A 138 4.06 7.03 -16.15
C LYS A 138 3.81 7.17 -17.65
N GLN A 139 3.59 6.06 -18.36
CA GLN A 139 3.28 6.07 -19.80
C GLN A 139 1.92 6.74 -20.04
N LEU A 140 0.90 6.40 -19.21
CA LEU A 140 -0.44 7.03 -19.28
C LEU A 140 -0.37 8.53 -19.01
N ILE A 141 0.32 8.94 -17.94
CA ILE A 141 0.50 10.35 -17.60
C ILE A 141 1.09 11.13 -18.76
N LYS A 142 2.12 10.57 -19.41
CA LYS A 142 2.75 11.19 -20.57
C LYS A 142 1.85 11.21 -21.80
N LYS A 143 1.19 10.08 -22.12
CA LYS A 143 0.36 9.94 -23.33
C LYS A 143 -0.87 10.84 -23.29
N PHE A 144 -1.54 10.91 -22.14
CA PHE A 144 -2.78 11.65 -21.96
C PHE A 144 -2.58 13.01 -21.26
N GLU A 145 -1.32 13.44 -21.07
CA GLU A 145 -0.97 14.71 -20.40
C GLU A 145 -1.70 14.90 -19.05
N LEU A 146 -1.85 13.81 -18.25
CA LEU A 146 -2.67 13.81 -17.04
C LEU A 146 -2.17 14.76 -15.94
N ASN A 147 -0.92 15.18 -16.00
CA ASN A 147 -0.30 16.14 -15.09
C ASN A 147 -0.36 17.59 -15.59
N LYS A 148 -0.94 17.84 -16.77
CA LYS A 148 -1.04 19.19 -17.31
C LYS A 148 -1.93 20.08 -16.45
N GLY A 149 -1.40 21.23 -16.02
CA GLY A 149 -2.10 22.17 -15.16
C GLY A 149 -2.31 21.68 -13.72
N LYS A 150 -1.55 20.69 -13.28
CA LYS A 150 -1.53 20.20 -11.90
C LYS A 150 -0.24 20.62 -11.20
N ASP A 151 -0.29 20.72 -9.88
CA ASP A 151 0.89 20.98 -9.09
C ASP A 151 1.91 19.81 -9.23
N PRO A 152 3.22 20.10 -9.15
CA PRO A 152 4.24 19.06 -9.16
C PRO A 152 4.01 18.02 -8.07
N GLN A 153 4.08 16.75 -8.43
CA GLN A 153 3.95 15.68 -7.46
C GLN A 153 5.15 15.65 -6.52
N GLN A 154 4.89 15.61 -5.22
CA GLN A 154 5.90 15.44 -4.19
C GLN A 154 5.96 13.97 -3.75
N TYR A 155 7.16 13.49 -3.51
CA TYR A 155 7.41 12.10 -3.10
C TYR A 155 8.07 12.09 -1.73
N GLY A 156 7.41 11.43 -0.76
CA GLY A 156 8.03 11.10 0.52
C GLY A 156 8.89 9.84 0.40
N ILE A 157 10.00 9.81 1.13
CA ILE A 157 10.83 8.62 1.29
C ILE A 157 10.63 8.11 2.71
N GLY A 158 10.31 6.81 2.85
CA GLY A 158 10.15 6.14 4.13
C GLY A 158 10.97 4.85 4.18
N PHE A 159 11.48 4.54 5.36
CA PHE A 159 12.11 3.26 5.67
C PHE A 159 11.23 2.50 6.64
N LYS A 160 11.11 1.20 6.45
CA LYS A 160 10.37 0.31 7.33
C LYS A 160 11.28 -0.81 7.79
N GLU A 161 11.36 -0.99 9.10
CA GLU A 161 12.12 -2.05 9.74
C GLU A 161 11.23 -2.84 10.69
N ILE A 162 11.57 -4.10 10.92
CA ILE A 162 10.95 -4.96 11.90
C ILE A 162 12.06 -5.37 12.87
N TRP A 163 11.84 -5.08 14.15
CA TRP A 163 12.80 -5.39 15.21
C TRP A 163 12.21 -6.46 16.12
N GLU A 164 13.03 -7.44 16.46
CA GLU A 164 12.76 -8.37 17.54
C GLU A 164 13.21 -7.73 18.86
N ILE A 165 12.30 -7.68 19.81
CA ILE A 165 12.53 -7.11 21.14
C ILE A 165 12.19 -8.14 22.19
N SER A 166 12.73 -7.96 23.41
CA SER A 166 12.43 -8.83 24.55
C SER A 166 10.97 -8.67 25.01
N GLU A 167 10.38 -9.74 25.51
CA GLU A 167 8.96 -9.77 25.91
C GLU A 167 8.63 -8.74 26.99
N ASP A 168 9.58 -8.48 27.92
CA ASP A 168 9.42 -7.48 28.99
C ASP A 168 9.35 -6.04 28.46
N GLN A 169 9.86 -5.76 27.27
CA GLN A 169 9.81 -4.47 26.60
C GLN A 169 8.61 -4.34 25.67
N HIS A 170 8.00 -5.46 25.28
CA HIS A 170 6.87 -5.46 24.37
C HIS A 170 5.62 -4.86 25.02
N GLN A 171 4.97 -3.93 24.34
CA GLN A 171 3.68 -3.35 24.74
C GLN A 171 2.71 -3.46 23.57
N GLU A 172 1.84 -4.48 23.62
CA GLU A 172 0.84 -4.69 22.57
C GLU A 172 -0.08 -3.48 22.41
N GLY A 173 -0.26 -3.03 21.19
CA GLY A 173 -1.13 -1.89 20.88
C GLY A 173 -0.52 -0.52 21.15
N LEU A 174 0.75 -0.43 21.52
CA LEU A 174 1.45 0.86 21.64
C LEU A 174 1.79 1.41 20.26
N VAL A 175 1.38 2.64 19.98
CA VAL A 175 1.84 3.45 18.84
C VAL A 175 2.66 4.61 19.38
N MET A 176 3.89 4.75 18.88
CA MET A 176 4.79 5.83 19.28
C MET A 176 5.25 6.60 18.04
N HIS A 177 4.93 7.89 18.02
CA HIS A 177 5.45 8.83 17.04
C HIS A 177 6.65 9.58 17.63
N THR A 178 7.67 9.76 16.83
CA THR A 178 8.85 10.53 17.22
C THR A 178 9.19 11.57 16.16
N ALA A 179 9.68 12.72 16.59
CA ALA A 179 10.20 13.78 15.74
C ALA A 179 11.46 14.38 16.36
N GLY A 180 12.30 15.03 15.57
CA GLY A 180 13.53 15.67 16.00
C GLY A 180 14.76 14.80 15.72
N TRP A 181 15.71 14.78 16.66
CA TRP A 181 16.97 14.05 16.46
C TRP A 181 16.73 12.56 16.17
N PRO A 182 17.46 11.93 15.22
CA PRO A 182 18.55 12.47 14.38
C PRO A 182 18.07 13.16 13.09
N LEU A 183 16.78 13.33 12.89
CA LEU A 183 16.15 13.84 11.67
C LEU A 183 15.86 15.35 11.71
N ASP A 184 16.43 16.06 12.67
CA ASP A 184 16.36 17.52 12.73
C ASP A 184 17.14 18.13 11.56
N ASN A 185 16.53 19.13 10.93
CA ASN A 185 17.20 19.90 9.87
C ASN A 185 18.38 20.67 10.47
N ASN A 186 19.56 20.32 10.04
CA ASN A 186 20.75 21.16 10.12
C ASN A 186 20.98 21.82 8.77
#